data_0b765279c4f79cda25d513b5d706effb
#
_entry.id   0b765279c4f79cda25d513b5d706effb
#
_cell.length_a   1.000
_cell.length_b   1.000
_cell.length_c   1.000
_cell.angle_alpha   90.00
_cell.angle_beta   90.00
_cell.angle_gamma   90.00
#
_symmetry.space_group_name_H-M   'P 1'
#
loop_
_entity.id
_entity.type
_entity.pdbx_description
1 polymer ?
#
loop_
_entity_poly.entity_id
_entity_poly.type
_entity_poly.pdbx_seq_one_letter_code
_entity_poly.pdbx_strand_id
1 'polypeptide(L)'
;MQLGAQRRMIVHAPWGVLIASLAVSLIGLYNLMSAARSMWTSQAIYLGVGIAVLVAVTLVDLRFIQSAAVPIYLLNIGLLLLLKLVGTRAKGAESWLVLGPFRVQPAEFMKIGMVLMMAKYFHDDDRPAAPSYGFLRLLPPLVLAIVPTLIVLVQPDLGTALMMTFTALTLIAFARVKWTVVVAAGVVGLLGAGVIWNDFARPVPEGEKRVTLIRHHMKKHQEGRITGWLEPESDLKGTNYHSMQSKIAVGSGGFAGKGWKEGTQTALRYLPEQHTDFIFSVWAEEHGFLSCLLLLLLYGVILVGSLGVAYQSRDRFGAFVAVGIAAMIFWQVFENIGMVTGLLPVTGITLPLMSYGGSSMVSVMLGLGLLANISMRRHLF
;
A
#
# COMPACT_ATOMS: atom_id res chain seq x y z
N MET A 1 -2.27 31.62 27.29
CA MET A 1 -2.45 30.16 27.46
C MET A 1 -2.41 29.34 26.16
N GLN A 2 -3.01 29.80 25.05
CA GLN A 2 -3.04 29.05 23.77
C GLN A 2 -1.67 28.80 23.15
N LEU A 3 -0.74 29.75 23.15
CA LEU A 3 0.62 29.59 22.62
C LEU A 3 1.45 28.50 23.33
N GLY A 4 1.24 28.32 24.65
CA GLY A 4 1.91 27.28 25.42
C GLY A 4 1.40 25.87 25.13
N ALA A 5 0.11 25.71 24.82
CA ALA A 5 -0.50 24.45 24.43
C ALA A 5 -0.04 24.02 23.01
N GLN A 6 -0.03 24.95 22.04
CA GLN A 6 0.45 24.68 20.68
C GLN A 6 1.95 24.31 20.67
N ARG A 7 2.77 24.98 21.44
CA ARG A 7 4.21 24.66 21.56
C ARG A 7 4.44 23.26 22.13
N ARG A 8 3.64 22.84 23.12
CA ARG A 8 3.70 21.47 23.67
C ARG A 8 3.26 20.42 22.65
N MET A 9 2.25 20.72 21.83
CA MET A 9 1.81 19.81 20.77
C MET A 9 2.91 19.52 19.76
N ILE A 10 3.63 20.55 19.28
CA ILE A 10 4.71 20.42 18.29
C ILE A 10 5.86 19.56 18.82
N VAL A 11 6.20 19.67 20.11
CA VAL A 11 7.25 18.84 20.73
C VAL A 11 6.92 17.35 20.69
N HIS A 12 5.64 17.00 20.72
CA HIS A 12 5.16 15.61 20.68
C HIS A 12 4.86 15.08 19.28
N ALA A 13 5.16 15.84 18.23
CA ALA A 13 5.06 15.35 16.87
C ALA A 13 6.02 14.15 16.64
N PRO A 14 5.65 13.16 15.82
CA PRO A 14 6.50 12.01 15.55
C PRO A 14 7.63 12.37 14.57
N TRP A 15 8.56 13.23 15.02
CA TRP A 15 9.59 13.82 14.17
C TRP A 15 10.42 12.78 13.41
N GLY A 16 10.75 11.65 14.05
CA GLY A 16 11.46 10.56 13.37
C GLY A 16 10.70 10.03 12.15
N VAL A 17 9.37 9.85 12.27
CA VAL A 17 8.50 9.43 11.16
C VAL A 17 8.47 10.49 10.05
N LEU A 18 8.27 11.76 10.43
CA LEU A 18 8.13 12.87 9.48
C LEU A 18 9.44 13.11 8.69
N ILE A 19 10.58 13.12 9.40
CA ILE A 19 11.90 13.31 8.79
C ILE A 19 12.24 12.13 7.87
N ALA A 20 12.03 10.90 8.32
CA ALA A 20 12.26 9.71 7.49
C ALA A 20 11.37 9.71 6.25
N SER A 21 10.09 10.08 6.39
CA SER A 21 9.16 10.18 5.26
C SER A 21 9.56 11.25 4.25
N LEU A 22 10.02 12.40 4.73
CA LEU A 22 10.56 13.45 3.86
C LEU A 22 11.84 13.00 3.16
N ALA A 23 12.76 12.32 3.88
CA ALA A 23 13.98 11.76 3.30
C ALA A 23 13.67 10.76 2.18
N VAL A 24 12.74 9.82 2.39
CA VAL A 24 12.29 8.88 1.34
C VAL A 24 11.70 9.63 0.15
N SER A 25 10.88 10.65 0.38
CA SER A 25 10.28 11.46 -0.70
C SER A 25 11.34 12.22 -1.52
N LEU A 26 12.37 12.74 -0.87
CA LEU A 26 13.49 13.43 -1.54
C LEU A 26 14.35 12.44 -2.31
N ILE A 27 14.61 11.24 -1.77
CA ILE A 27 15.26 10.14 -2.48
C ILE A 27 14.44 9.76 -3.71
N GLY A 28 13.12 9.65 -3.60
CA GLY A 28 12.21 9.39 -4.72
C GLY A 28 12.30 10.45 -5.82
N LEU A 29 12.28 11.74 -5.44
CA LEU A 29 12.47 12.84 -6.39
C LEU A 29 13.84 12.80 -7.09
N TYR A 30 14.90 12.50 -6.35
CA TYR A 30 16.24 12.35 -6.90
C TYR A 30 16.30 11.19 -7.88
N ASN A 31 15.77 10.02 -7.51
CA ASN A 31 15.72 8.83 -8.36
C ASN A 31 14.87 9.05 -9.63
N LEU A 32 13.78 9.81 -9.51
CA LEU A 32 12.92 10.14 -10.65
C LEU A 32 13.62 11.02 -11.71
N MET A 33 14.64 11.80 -11.34
CA MET A 33 15.46 12.55 -12.30
C MET A 33 16.25 11.61 -13.24
N SER A 34 16.53 10.38 -12.81
CA SER A 34 17.11 9.34 -13.65
C SER A 34 16.04 8.55 -14.38
N ALA A 35 15.05 8.03 -13.67
CA ALA A 35 14.02 7.16 -14.22
C ALA A 35 13.09 7.87 -15.24
N ALA A 36 12.66 9.11 -14.95
CA ALA A 36 11.73 9.86 -15.81
C ALA A 36 11.77 11.36 -15.52
N ARG A 37 12.77 12.04 -16.02
CA ARG A 37 12.99 13.49 -15.77
C ARG A 37 11.79 14.38 -16.10
N SER A 38 11.00 14.04 -17.12
CA SER A 38 9.80 14.81 -17.51
C SER A 38 8.70 14.83 -16.44
N MET A 39 8.70 13.84 -15.51
CA MET A 39 7.69 13.69 -14.45
C MET A 39 8.12 14.33 -13.13
N TRP A 40 9.37 14.77 -13.02
CA TRP A 40 9.95 15.29 -11.79
C TRP A 40 9.18 16.50 -11.24
N THR A 41 8.88 17.48 -12.11
CA THR A 41 8.15 18.70 -11.71
C THR A 41 6.78 18.38 -11.16
N SER A 42 6.04 17.48 -11.83
CA SER A 42 4.72 17.05 -11.36
C SER A 42 4.81 16.36 -10.00
N GLN A 43 5.80 15.49 -9.79
CA GLN A 43 6.00 14.80 -8.51
C GLN A 43 6.37 15.79 -7.39
N ALA A 44 7.20 16.79 -7.66
CA ALA A 44 7.55 17.86 -6.70
C ALA A 44 6.30 18.66 -6.29
N ILE A 45 5.40 18.96 -7.24
CA ILE A 45 4.11 19.61 -6.96
C ILE A 45 3.25 18.69 -6.07
N TYR A 46 3.16 17.39 -6.39
CA TYR A 46 2.38 16.44 -5.59
C TYR A 46 2.94 16.29 -4.17
N LEU A 47 4.26 16.34 -4.00
CA LEU A 47 4.88 16.38 -2.67
C LEU A 47 4.48 17.66 -1.91
N GLY A 48 4.53 18.83 -2.56
CA GLY A 48 4.09 20.08 -1.96
C GLY A 48 2.62 20.05 -1.52
N VAL A 49 1.74 19.55 -2.39
CA VAL A 49 0.31 19.34 -2.06
C VAL A 49 0.17 18.33 -0.91
N GLY A 50 0.93 17.23 -0.94
CA GLY A 50 0.93 16.23 0.11
C GLY A 50 1.33 16.81 1.47
N ILE A 51 2.39 17.62 1.53
CA ILE A 51 2.81 18.32 2.76
C ILE A 51 1.71 19.27 3.25
N ALA A 52 1.07 20.02 2.36
CA ALA A 52 -0.04 20.89 2.72
C ALA A 52 -1.21 20.10 3.33
N VAL A 53 -1.56 18.94 2.74
CA VAL A 53 -2.59 18.04 3.27
C VAL A 53 -2.17 17.46 4.62
N LEU A 54 -0.92 17.03 4.78
CA LEU A 54 -0.37 16.55 6.05
C LEU A 54 -0.56 17.60 7.15
N VAL A 55 -0.14 18.85 6.89
CA VAL A 55 -0.28 19.94 7.85
C VAL A 55 -1.75 20.23 8.14
N ALA A 56 -2.60 20.30 7.12
CA ALA A 56 -4.04 20.56 7.29
C ALA A 56 -4.70 19.49 8.18
N VAL A 57 -4.43 18.21 7.92
CA VAL A 57 -4.98 17.09 8.70
C VAL A 57 -4.48 17.09 10.15
N THR A 58 -3.22 17.50 10.38
CA THR A 58 -2.65 17.61 11.72
C THR A 58 -3.39 18.64 12.59
N LEU A 59 -3.98 19.66 11.97
CA LEU A 59 -4.72 20.73 12.68
C LEU A 59 -6.18 20.36 12.98
N VAL A 60 -6.75 19.39 12.29
CA VAL A 60 -8.16 18.96 12.48
C VAL A 60 -8.34 18.27 13.84
N ASP A 61 -9.47 18.47 14.49
CA ASP A 61 -9.79 17.74 15.74
C ASP A 61 -9.98 16.25 15.47
N LEU A 62 -9.33 15.40 16.29
CA LEU A 62 -9.42 13.93 16.14
C LEU A 62 -10.85 13.41 16.30
N ARG A 63 -11.65 14.05 17.18
CA ARG A 63 -13.08 13.71 17.35
C ARG A 63 -13.90 14.00 16.11
N PHE A 64 -13.56 15.08 15.39
CA PHE A 64 -14.19 15.39 14.12
C PHE A 64 -13.83 14.32 13.07
N ILE A 65 -12.56 13.91 12.99
CA ILE A 65 -12.13 12.84 12.07
C ILE A 65 -12.85 11.53 12.39
N GLN A 66 -12.99 11.19 13.66
CA GLN A 66 -13.72 10.00 14.11
C GLN A 66 -15.22 10.07 13.71
N SER A 67 -15.88 11.20 13.91
CA SER A 67 -17.29 11.38 13.51
C SER A 67 -17.45 11.37 12.00
N ALA A 68 -16.48 11.88 11.25
CA ALA A 68 -16.45 11.91 9.80
C ALA A 68 -16.09 10.57 9.15
N ALA A 69 -15.64 9.55 9.91
CA ALA A 69 -15.19 8.27 9.37
C ALA A 69 -16.26 7.57 8.50
N VAL A 70 -17.54 7.59 8.95
CA VAL A 70 -18.66 7.00 8.19
C VAL A 70 -18.92 7.77 6.88
N PRO A 71 -19.16 9.09 6.89
CA PRO A 71 -19.37 9.82 5.64
C PRO A 71 -18.14 9.76 4.70
N ILE A 72 -16.89 9.76 5.21
CA ILE A 72 -15.71 9.58 4.39
C ILE A 72 -15.71 8.22 3.71
N TYR A 73 -16.01 7.15 4.44
CA TYR A 73 -16.09 5.79 3.90
C TYR A 73 -17.17 5.69 2.81
N LEU A 74 -18.38 6.18 3.08
CA LEU A 74 -19.49 6.14 2.12
C LEU A 74 -19.22 6.99 0.87
N LEU A 75 -18.60 8.16 1.03
CA LEU A 75 -18.18 9.02 -0.07
C LEU A 75 -17.17 8.26 -0.97
N ASN A 76 -16.17 7.61 -0.37
CA ASN A 76 -15.18 6.84 -1.15
C ASN A 76 -15.82 5.64 -1.86
N ILE A 77 -16.77 4.93 -1.23
CA ILE A 77 -17.56 3.88 -1.92
C ILE A 77 -18.31 4.48 -3.12
N GLY A 78 -18.98 5.62 -2.93
CA GLY A 78 -19.66 6.33 -4.01
C GLY A 78 -18.73 6.72 -5.15
N LEU A 79 -17.53 7.22 -4.86
CA LEU A 79 -16.50 7.55 -5.85
C LEU A 79 -15.99 6.31 -6.59
N LEU A 80 -15.79 5.18 -5.88
CA LEU A 80 -15.41 3.91 -6.52
C LEU A 80 -16.51 3.40 -7.46
N LEU A 81 -17.78 3.52 -7.08
CA LEU A 81 -18.90 3.13 -7.95
C LEU A 81 -19.05 4.07 -9.14
N LEU A 82 -18.85 5.38 -8.93
CA LEU A 82 -18.89 6.38 -9.99
C LEU A 82 -17.86 6.13 -11.09
N LEU A 83 -16.69 5.58 -10.75
CA LEU A 83 -15.66 5.21 -11.73
C LEU A 83 -16.15 4.26 -12.82
N LYS A 84 -17.12 3.39 -12.54
CA LYS A 84 -17.72 2.52 -13.56
C LYS A 84 -18.55 3.29 -14.60
N LEU A 85 -19.03 4.48 -14.24
CA LEU A 85 -19.89 5.32 -15.11
C LEU A 85 -19.07 6.35 -15.88
N VAL A 86 -18.05 6.93 -15.25
CA VAL A 86 -17.31 8.11 -15.77
C VAL A 86 -15.80 7.86 -15.85
N GLY A 87 -15.31 6.71 -15.38
CA GLY A 87 -13.89 6.41 -15.31
C GLY A 87 -13.22 6.35 -16.69
N THR A 88 -12.05 6.97 -16.80
CA THR A 88 -11.21 6.84 -17.99
C THR A 88 -10.37 5.56 -17.90
N ARG A 89 -10.31 4.82 -19.02
CA ARG A 89 -9.46 3.63 -19.14
C ARG A 89 -8.00 4.04 -19.28
N ALA A 90 -7.20 3.76 -18.26
CA ALA A 90 -5.76 3.84 -18.36
C ALA A 90 -5.17 2.47 -18.06
N LYS A 91 -4.31 1.95 -18.95
CA LYS A 91 -3.64 0.64 -18.81
C LYS A 91 -4.60 -0.56 -18.61
N GLY A 92 -5.81 -0.48 -19.21
CA GLY A 92 -6.81 -1.57 -19.12
C GLY A 92 -7.69 -1.56 -17.87
N ALA A 93 -7.48 -0.62 -16.94
CA ALA A 93 -8.30 -0.44 -15.75
C ALA A 93 -9.04 0.92 -15.80
N GLU A 94 -10.31 0.92 -15.41
CA GLU A 94 -11.12 2.13 -15.25
C GLU A 94 -10.95 2.68 -13.82
N SER A 95 -9.72 3.13 -13.47
CA SER A 95 -9.37 3.42 -12.07
C SER A 95 -9.10 4.91 -11.80
N TRP A 96 -9.22 5.79 -12.81
CA TRP A 96 -8.82 7.17 -12.70
C TRP A 96 -9.97 8.15 -12.98
N LEU A 97 -10.16 9.11 -12.09
CA LEU A 97 -10.97 10.30 -12.34
C LEU A 97 -10.05 11.41 -12.85
N VAL A 98 -10.39 11.98 -14.01
CA VAL A 98 -9.66 13.13 -14.58
C VAL A 98 -10.38 14.40 -14.17
N LEU A 99 -9.76 15.21 -13.33
CA LEU A 99 -10.24 16.50 -12.86
C LEU A 99 -9.33 17.61 -13.39
N GLY A 100 -9.55 18.01 -14.63
CA GLY A 100 -8.67 18.96 -15.33
C GLY A 100 -7.26 18.38 -15.50
N PRO A 101 -6.20 19.05 -14.99
CA PRO A 101 -4.82 18.57 -15.08
C PRO A 101 -4.52 17.43 -14.08
N PHE A 102 -5.39 17.19 -13.09
CA PHE A 102 -5.17 16.23 -12.05
C PHE A 102 -5.86 14.88 -12.35
N ARG A 103 -5.12 13.80 -12.11
CA ARG A 103 -5.66 12.44 -12.13
C ARG A 103 -5.74 11.92 -10.71
N VAL A 104 -6.95 11.61 -10.27
CA VAL A 104 -7.22 11.12 -8.92
C VAL A 104 -7.65 9.66 -8.99
N GLN A 105 -7.02 8.81 -8.17
CA GLN A 105 -7.40 7.40 -8.02
C GLN A 105 -8.15 7.24 -6.69
N PRO A 106 -9.48 7.08 -6.72
CA PRO A 106 -10.28 6.98 -5.50
C PRO A 106 -9.89 5.79 -4.60
N ALA A 107 -9.38 4.71 -5.17
CA ALA A 107 -8.91 3.55 -4.42
C ALA A 107 -7.76 3.89 -3.44
N GLU A 108 -6.91 4.87 -3.77
CA GLU A 108 -5.86 5.36 -2.88
C GLU A 108 -6.43 5.98 -1.59
N PHE A 109 -7.50 6.76 -1.72
CA PHE A 109 -8.19 7.37 -0.58
C PHE A 109 -9.09 6.38 0.15
N MET A 110 -9.65 5.40 -0.58
CA MET A 110 -10.46 4.34 0.03
C MET A 110 -9.67 3.51 1.04
N LYS A 111 -8.37 3.29 0.84
CA LYS A 111 -7.51 2.61 1.82
C LYS A 111 -7.57 3.30 3.18
N ILE A 112 -7.46 4.63 3.19
CA ILE A 112 -7.56 5.43 4.42
C ILE A 112 -8.98 5.45 4.95
N GLY A 113 -9.98 5.62 4.09
CA GLY A 113 -11.40 5.56 4.47
C GLY A 113 -11.76 4.23 5.18
N MET A 114 -11.23 3.11 4.67
CA MET A 114 -11.40 1.79 5.28
C MET A 114 -10.71 1.71 6.65
N VAL A 115 -9.48 2.22 6.79
CA VAL A 115 -8.77 2.27 8.07
C VAL A 115 -9.55 3.08 9.09
N LEU A 116 -10.03 4.28 8.73
CA LEU A 116 -10.83 5.13 9.62
C LEU A 116 -12.12 4.46 10.05
N MET A 117 -12.83 3.83 9.11
CA MET A 117 -14.11 3.16 9.38
C MET A 117 -13.92 1.93 10.29
N MET A 118 -12.91 1.10 10.03
CA MET A 118 -12.59 -0.04 10.88
C MET A 118 -12.13 0.41 12.28
N ALA A 119 -11.30 1.46 12.36
CA ALA A 119 -10.86 2.03 13.63
C ALA A 119 -12.06 2.52 14.45
N LYS A 120 -13.01 3.21 13.81
CA LYS A 120 -14.25 3.65 14.45
C LYS A 120 -15.07 2.47 14.95
N TYR A 121 -15.27 1.44 14.13
CA TYR A 121 -15.99 0.23 14.53
C TYR A 121 -15.40 -0.41 15.79
N PHE A 122 -14.09 -0.59 15.83
CA PHE A 122 -13.40 -1.18 16.99
C PHE A 122 -13.36 -0.24 18.21
N HIS A 123 -13.45 1.07 17.99
CA HIS A 123 -13.55 2.06 19.07
C HIS A 123 -14.93 2.05 19.69
N ASP A 124 -15.98 2.07 18.87
CA ASP A 124 -17.39 2.16 19.32
C ASP A 124 -17.91 0.82 19.90
N ASP A 125 -17.17 -0.27 19.81
CA ASP A 125 -17.57 -1.55 20.38
C ASP A 125 -17.32 -1.59 21.90
N ASP A 126 -18.27 -1.09 22.67
CA ASP A 126 -18.28 -0.97 24.13
C ASP A 126 -18.56 -2.30 24.85
N ARG A 127 -18.79 -3.39 24.13
CA ARG A 127 -19.07 -4.67 24.75
C ARG A 127 -17.91 -5.05 25.66
N PRO A 128 -18.22 -5.46 26.96
CA PRO A 128 -17.17 -5.74 27.93
C PRO A 128 -16.17 -6.67 27.27
N ALA A 129 -14.90 -6.37 27.48
CA ALA A 129 -13.78 -7.05 26.88
C ALA A 129 -13.85 -8.56 27.17
N ALA A 130 -14.71 -9.25 26.41
CA ALA A 130 -14.49 -10.65 26.18
C ALA A 130 -13.05 -10.74 25.68
N PRO A 131 -12.24 -11.68 26.15
CA PRO A 131 -10.81 -11.66 25.92
C PRO A 131 -10.44 -11.62 24.43
N SER A 132 -11.43 -11.80 23.52
CA SER A 132 -11.14 -11.84 22.09
C SER A 132 -12.41 -11.84 21.21
N TYR A 133 -12.28 -11.32 19.99
CA TYR A 133 -13.33 -11.32 18.97
C TYR A 133 -13.56 -12.71 18.38
N GLY A 134 -14.79 -13.21 18.42
CA GLY A 134 -15.24 -14.41 17.73
C GLY A 134 -15.83 -14.12 16.35
N PHE A 135 -16.18 -15.16 15.58
CA PHE A 135 -16.65 -15.06 14.19
C PHE A 135 -17.78 -14.04 13.98
N LEU A 136 -18.85 -14.09 14.79
CA LEU A 136 -20.01 -13.21 14.63
C LEU A 136 -19.68 -11.73 14.87
N ARG A 137 -18.74 -11.44 15.78
CA ARG A 137 -18.30 -10.07 16.05
C ARG A 137 -17.36 -9.52 14.97
N LEU A 138 -16.72 -10.40 14.19
CA LEU A 138 -15.85 -10.02 13.09
C LEU A 138 -16.61 -9.83 11.78
N LEU A 139 -17.87 -10.26 11.70
CA LEU A 139 -18.66 -10.12 10.47
C LEU A 139 -18.77 -8.64 10.01
N PRO A 140 -19.12 -7.66 10.86
CA PRO A 140 -19.18 -6.27 10.42
C PRO A 140 -17.84 -5.71 9.89
N PRO A 141 -16.69 -5.81 10.60
CA PRO A 141 -15.43 -5.29 10.08
C PRO A 141 -14.96 -6.06 8.84
N LEU A 142 -15.30 -7.35 8.69
CA LEU A 142 -15.04 -8.09 7.45
C LEU A 142 -15.88 -7.53 6.28
N VAL A 143 -17.16 -7.24 6.48
CA VAL A 143 -18.00 -6.62 5.44
C VAL A 143 -17.46 -5.24 5.06
N LEU A 144 -17.06 -4.42 6.04
CA LEU A 144 -16.46 -3.11 5.81
C LEU A 144 -15.16 -3.19 4.99
N ALA A 145 -14.40 -4.28 5.09
CA ALA A 145 -13.20 -4.50 4.30
C ALA A 145 -13.52 -5.13 2.93
N ILE A 146 -14.38 -6.15 2.90
CA ILE A 146 -14.67 -6.94 1.68
C ILE A 146 -15.40 -6.10 0.63
N VAL A 147 -16.37 -5.27 1.03
CA VAL A 147 -17.17 -4.47 0.07
C VAL A 147 -16.29 -3.59 -0.82
N PRO A 148 -15.45 -2.67 -0.28
CA PRO A 148 -14.61 -1.84 -1.13
C PRO A 148 -13.54 -2.66 -1.88
N THR A 149 -12.99 -3.71 -1.27
CA THR A 149 -12.02 -4.59 -1.91
C THR A 149 -12.60 -5.28 -3.15
N LEU A 150 -13.83 -5.79 -3.07
CA LEU A 150 -14.50 -6.39 -4.23
C LEU A 150 -14.78 -5.37 -5.34
N ILE A 151 -15.17 -4.14 -4.99
CA ILE A 151 -15.37 -3.07 -5.98
C ILE A 151 -14.06 -2.79 -6.73
N VAL A 152 -12.92 -2.72 -6.01
CA VAL A 152 -11.59 -2.51 -6.60
C VAL A 152 -11.14 -3.71 -7.44
N LEU A 153 -11.41 -4.94 -7.02
CA LEU A 153 -11.14 -6.15 -7.81
C LEU A 153 -11.89 -6.17 -9.14
N VAL A 154 -13.14 -5.67 -9.16
CA VAL A 154 -13.92 -5.56 -10.40
C VAL A 154 -13.34 -4.50 -11.34
N GLN A 155 -12.59 -3.50 -10.83
CA GLN A 155 -11.86 -2.48 -11.60
C GLN A 155 -10.48 -2.95 -12.11
N PRO A 156 -10.22 -4.22 -12.23
CA PRO A 156 -9.02 -5.06 -12.30
C PRO A 156 -7.74 -4.47 -11.64
N ASP A 157 -7.88 -3.89 -10.46
CA ASP A 157 -6.76 -3.42 -9.65
C ASP A 157 -6.47 -4.43 -8.52
N LEU A 158 -5.75 -5.50 -8.89
CA LEU A 158 -5.42 -6.59 -7.98
C LEU A 158 -4.52 -6.13 -6.83
N GLY A 159 -3.54 -5.29 -7.15
CA GLY A 159 -2.57 -4.83 -6.16
C GLY A 159 -3.23 -4.03 -5.04
N THR A 160 -4.02 -3.02 -5.37
CA THR A 160 -4.74 -2.23 -4.36
C THR A 160 -5.73 -3.10 -3.56
N ALA A 161 -6.38 -4.09 -4.19
CA ALA A 161 -7.27 -5.01 -3.49
C ALA A 161 -6.54 -5.90 -2.48
N LEU A 162 -5.35 -6.42 -2.82
CA LEU A 162 -4.49 -7.18 -1.90
C LEU A 162 -4.04 -6.29 -0.73
N MET A 163 -3.60 -5.07 -1.03
CA MET A 163 -3.23 -4.07 -0.03
C MET A 163 -4.35 -3.84 0.99
N MET A 164 -5.59 -3.61 0.52
CA MET A 164 -6.74 -3.40 1.38
C MET A 164 -7.03 -4.64 2.22
N THR A 165 -6.95 -5.82 1.63
CA THR A 165 -7.14 -7.09 2.33
C THR A 165 -6.13 -7.27 3.46
N PHE A 166 -4.84 -7.13 3.18
CA PHE A 166 -3.79 -7.31 4.20
C PHE A 166 -3.83 -6.24 5.29
N THR A 167 -4.15 -4.98 4.93
CA THR A 167 -4.37 -3.91 5.91
C THR A 167 -5.53 -4.24 6.84
N ALA A 168 -6.67 -4.69 6.29
CA ALA A 168 -7.83 -5.10 7.08
C ALA A 168 -7.53 -6.30 8.00
N LEU A 169 -6.84 -7.32 7.48
CA LEU A 169 -6.42 -8.47 8.27
C LEU A 169 -5.49 -8.07 9.44
N THR A 170 -4.58 -7.12 9.20
CA THR A 170 -3.71 -6.57 10.25
C THR A 170 -4.53 -5.87 11.34
N LEU A 171 -5.52 -5.04 10.97
CA LEU A 171 -6.41 -4.37 11.93
C LEU A 171 -7.26 -5.38 12.71
N ILE A 172 -7.77 -6.42 12.05
CA ILE A 172 -8.52 -7.51 12.69
C ILE A 172 -7.61 -8.26 13.67
N ALA A 173 -6.38 -8.59 13.27
CA ALA A 173 -5.42 -9.26 14.16
C ALA A 173 -5.09 -8.39 15.39
N PHE A 174 -4.92 -7.08 15.21
CA PHE A 174 -4.68 -6.13 16.30
C PHE A 174 -5.86 -6.06 17.29
N ALA A 175 -7.09 -6.31 16.84
CA ALA A 175 -8.31 -6.32 17.66
C ALA A 175 -8.39 -7.50 18.66
N ARG A 176 -7.36 -8.33 18.80
CA ARG A 176 -7.33 -9.52 19.69
C ARG A 176 -8.38 -10.56 19.33
N VAL A 177 -8.16 -11.26 18.24
CA VAL A 177 -9.05 -12.32 17.73
C VAL A 177 -8.89 -13.60 18.55
N LYS A 178 -9.96 -14.40 18.67
CA LYS A 178 -9.89 -15.74 19.24
C LYS A 178 -8.97 -16.62 18.42
N TRP A 179 -8.19 -17.46 19.10
CA TRP A 179 -7.31 -18.43 18.44
C TRP A 179 -8.02 -19.31 17.40
N THR A 180 -9.26 -19.71 17.69
CA THR A 180 -10.10 -20.47 16.76
C THR A 180 -10.32 -19.76 15.41
N VAL A 181 -10.44 -18.44 15.42
CA VAL A 181 -10.56 -17.64 14.18
C VAL A 181 -9.24 -17.60 13.41
N VAL A 182 -8.12 -17.46 14.13
CA VAL A 182 -6.77 -17.49 13.53
C VAL A 182 -6.51 -18.82 12.84
N VAL A 183 -6.83 -19.93 13.53
CA VAL A 183 -6.69 -21.28 12.97
C VAL A 183 -7.60 -21.46 11.75
N ALA A 184 -8.87 -21.04 11.83
CA ALA A 184 -9.78 -21.15 10.69
C ALA A 184 -9.30 -20.31 9.49
N ALA A 185 -8.80 -19.09 9.72
CA ALA A 185 -8.21 -18.26 8.66
C ALA A 185 -6.96 -18.93 8.07
N GLY A 186 -6.12 -19.53 8.89
CA GLY A 186 -4.96 -20.30 8.45
C GLY A 186 -5.34 -21.50 7.57
N VAL A 187 -6.36 -22.27 7.98
CA VAL A 187 -6.88 -23.39 7.18
C VAL A 187 -7.43 -22.92 5.84
N VAL A 188 -8.21 -21.82 5.82
CA VAL A 188 -8.72 -21.25 4.56
C VAL A 188 -7.56 -20.77 3.67
N GLY A 189 -6.53 -20.16 4.25
CA GLY A 189 -5.32 -19.75 3.53
C GLY A 189 -4.58 -20.95 2.91
N LEU A 190 -4.39 -22.03 3.68
CA LEU A 190 -3.75 -23.27 3.19
C LEU A 190 -4.56 -23.94 2.08
N LEU A 191 -5.90 -23.99 2.21
CA LEU A 191 -6.77 -24.49 1.16
C LEU A 191 -6.66 -23.66 -0.12
N GLY A 192 -6.65 -22.31 0.01
CA GLY A 192 -6.43 -21.40 -1.13
C GLY A 192 -5.08 -21.61 -1.80
N ALA A 193 -4.01 -21.76 -1.00
CA ALA A 193 -2.68 -22.08 -1.53
C ALA A 193 -2.65 -23.45 -2.24
N GLY A 194 -3.35 -24.45 -1.68
CA GLY A 194 -3.51 -25.78 -2.31
C GLY A 194 -4.23 -25.72 -3.66
N VAL A 195 -5.25 -24.86 -3.77
CA VAL A 195 -5.95 -24.63 -5.06
C VAL A 195 -5.01 -24.00 -6.09
N ILE A 196 -4.27 -22.95 -5.69
CA ILE A 196 -3.29 -22.31 -6.58
C ILE A 196 -2.21 -23.31 -7.00
N TRP A 197 -1.70 -24.11 -6.07
CA TRP A 197 -0.73 -25.17 -6.37
C TRP A 197 -1.28 -26.19 -7.38
N ASN A 198 -2.50 -26.68 -7.16
CA ASN A 198 -3.14 -27.62 -8.07
C ASN A 198 -3.34 -27.04 -9.48
N ASP A 199 -3.80 -25.79 -9.57
CA ASP A 199 -4.17 -25.16 -10.84
C ASP A 199 -2.96 -24.72 -11.68
N PHE A 200 -1.84 -24.36 -11.02
CA PHE A 200 -0.71 -23.73 -11.69
C PHE A 200 0.61 -24.51 -11.59
N ALA A 201 0.92 -25.11 -10.44
CA ALA A 201 2.25 -25.65 -10.16
C ALA A 201 2.33 -27.19 -10.14
N ARG A 202 1.20 -27.91 -9.95
CA ARG A 202 1.21 -29.37 -9.90
C ARG A 202 1.68 -29.96 -11.23
N PRO A 203 2.67 -30.87 -11.24
CA PRO A 203 3.02 -31.62 -12.43
C PRO A 203 1.83 -32.48 -12.92
N VAL A 204 1.55 -32.44 -14.22
CA VAL A 204 0.48 -33.25 -14.84
C VAL A 204 1.16 -34.33 -15.65
N PRO A 205 0.85 -35.64 -15.43
CA PRO A 205 1.37 -36.74 -16.23
C PRO A 205 1.04 -36.57 -17.71
N GLU A 206 1.88 -37.09 -18.58
CA GLU A 206 1.62 -37.09 -20.02
C GLU A 206 0.31 -37.83 -20.35
N GLY A 207 -0.59 -37.14 -21.06
CA GLY A 207 -1.91 -37.67 -21.44
C GLY A 207 -3.06 -37.31 -20.52
N GLU A 208 -2.81 -36.74 -19.31
CA GLU A 208 -3.87 -36.28 -18.44
C GLU A 208 -4.19 -34.78 -18.64
N LYS A 209 -5.48 -34.44 -18.54
CA LYS A 209 -5.90 -33.03 -18.51
C LYS A 209 -5.87 -32.48 -17.07
N ARG A 210 -5.25 -31.35 -16.87
CA ARG A 210 -5.30 -30.65 -15.59
C ARG A 210 -6.74 -30.26 -15.24
N VAL A 211 -7.24 -30.73 -14.10
CA VAL A 211 -8.51 -30.26 -13.54
C VAL A 211 -8.23 -28.94 -12.84
N THR A 212 -8.71 -27.84 -13.42
CA THR A 212 -8.55 -26.50 -12.89
C THR A 212 -9.81 -26.05 -12.15
N LEU A 213 -9.65 -25.48 -10.94
CA LEU A 213 -10.76 -25.00 -10.11
C LEU A 213 -11.03 -23.50 -10.34
N ILE A 214 -9.98 -22.69 -10.35
CA ILE A 214 -10.09 -21.23 -10.49
C ILE A 214 -9.52 -20.71 -11.81
N ARG A 215 -8.52 -21.35 -12.39
CA ARG A 215 -7.82 -20.91 -13.60
C ARG A 215 -8.77 -20.65 -14.77
N HIS A 216 -9.82 -21.48 -14.92
CA HIS A 216 -10.82 -21.34 -15.98
C HIS A 216 -11.65 -20.05 -15.86
N HIS A 217 -11.82 -19.51 -14.66
CA HIS A 217 -12.59 -18.28 -14.39
C HIS A 217 -11.72 -17.02 -14.39
N MET A 218 -10.40 -17.16 -14.48
CA MET A 218 -9.48 -16.03 -14.48
C MET A 218 -9.36 -15.38 -15.86
N LYS A 219 -9.15 -14.06 -15.87
CA LYS A 219 -8.81 -13.34 -17.09
C LYS A 219 -7.37 -13.66 -17.51
N LYS A 220 -7.07 -13.73 -18.80
CA LYS A 220 -5.74 -14.08 -19.34
C LYS A 220 -4.59 -13.30 -18.71
N HIS A 221 -4.79 -12.00 -18.42
CA HIS A 221 -3.75 -11.17 -17.80
C HIS A 221 -3.50 -11.50 -16.31
N GLN A 222 -4.52 -11.99 -15.59
CA GLN A 222 -4.38 -12.45 -14.21
C GLN A 222 -3.68 -13.82 -14.17
N GLU A 223 -4.08 -14.70 -15.03
CA GLU A 223 -3.43 -16.00 -15.24
C GLU A 223 -1.95 -15.81 -15.59
N GLY A 224 -1.63 -14.93 -16.54
CA GLY A 224 -0.27 -14.63 -16.95
C GLY A 224 0.63 -14.14 -15.82
N ARG A 225 0.08 -13.35 -14.87
CA ARG A 225 0.86 -12.89 -13.70
C ARG A 225 1.25 -14.01 -12.75
N ILE A 226 0.33 -14.98 -12.52
CA ILE A 226 0.60 -16.13 -11.62
C ILE A 226 1.52 -17.13 -12.33
N THR A 227 1.24 -17.47 -13.57
CA THR A 227 2.08 -18.38 -14.36
C THR A 227 3.49 -17.82 -14.51
N GLY A 228 3.60 -16.53 -14.82
CA GLY A 228 4.88 -15.89 -14.96
C GLY A 228 5.70 -15.80 -13.67
N TRP A 229 5.05 -15.78 -12.53
CA TRP A 229 5.72 -15.83 -11.24
C TRP A 229 6.20 -17.25 -10.89
N LEU A 230 5.37 -18.27 -11.16
CA LEU A 230 5.68 -19.68 -10.86
C LEU A 230 6.65 -20.30 -11.89
N GLU A 231 6.55 -19.89 -13.14
CA GLU A 231 7.36 -20.39 -14.26
C GLU A 231 8.06 -19.19 -14.97
N PRO A 232 9.08 -18.57 -14.36
CA PRO A 232 9.70 -17.34 -14.88
C PRO A 232 10.30 -17.50 -16.27
N GLU A 233 10.68 -18.72 -16.67
CA GLU A 233 11.33 -19.03 -17.94
C GLU A 233 10.35 -19.30 -19.08
N SER A 234 9.05 -19.49 -18.79
CA SER A 234 8.07 -19.93 -19.77
C SER A 234 7.72 -18.88 -20.84
N ASP A 235 7.85 -17.58 -20.52
CA ASP A 235 7.54 -16.47 -21.45
C ASP A 235 8.45 -15.25 -21.22
N LEU A 236 9.71 -15.37 -21.59
CA LEU A 236 10.75 -14.34 -21.41
C LEU A 236 10.56 -13.09 -22.29
N LYS A 237 9.71 -13.15 -23.30
CA LYS A 237 9.42 -12.03 -24.22
C LYS A 237 8.05 -11.39 -24.00
N GLY A 238 7.20 -12.01 -23.19
CA GLY A 238 5.83 -11.58 -22.92
C GLY A 238 5.64 -11.07 -21.50
N THR A 239 4.73 -11.70 -20.77
CA THR A 239 4.29 -11.28 -19.42
C THR A 239 5.41 -11.25 -18.39
N ASN A 240 6.45 -12.08 -18.55
CA ASN A 240 7.56 -12.21 -17.60
C ASN A 240 8.72 -11.25 -17.86
N TYR A 241 8.73 -10.59 -19.03
CA TYR A 241 9.80 -9.69 -19.43
C TYR A 241 10.11 -8.62 -18.36
N HIS A 242 9.08 -7.97 -17.83
CA HIS A 242 9.25 -6.91 -16.84
C HIS A 242 9.84 -7.40 -15.51
N SER A 243 9.38 -8.56 -15.03
CA SER A 243 9.91 -9.17 -13.80
C SER A 243 11.37 -9.58 -13.98
N MET A 244 11.71 -10.14 -15.12
CA MET A 244 13.09 -10.55 -15.42
C MET A 244 14.02 -9.35 -15.53
N GLN A 245 13.64 -8.32 -16.27
CA GLN A 245 14.45 -7.10 -16.41
C GLN A 245 14.62 -6.38 -15.07
N SER A 246 13.59 -6.39 -14.22
CA SER A 246 13.65 -5.88 -12.85
C SER A 246 14.70 -6.62 -12.00
N LYS A 247 14.70 -7.96 -12.04
CA LYS A 247 15.70 -8.78 -11.32
C LYS A 247 17.11 -8.53 -11.83
N ILE A 248 17.28 -8.40 -13.17
CA ILE A 248 18.57 -8.08 -13.78
C ILE A 248 19.04 -6.70 -13.31
N ALA A 249 18.17 -5.69 -13.29
CA ALA A 249 18.51 -4.36 -12.80
C ALA A 249 19.00 -4.41 -11.34
N VAL A 250 18.20 -5.00 -10.44
CA VAL A 250 18.55 -5.13 -9.01
C VAL A 250 19.88 -5.90 -8.83
N GLY A 251 20.01 -7.05 -9.50
CA GLY A 251 21.21 -7.89 -9.37
C GLY A 251 22.47 -7.23 -9.94
N SER A 252 22.32 -6.45 -11.03
CA SER A 252 23.45 -5.79 -11.69
C SER A 252 23.99 -4.57 -10.93
N GLY A 253 23.23 -4.02 -9.97
CA GLY A 253 23.67 -2.92 -9.12
C GLY A 253 24.78 -3.29 -8.13
N GLY A 254 24.91 -4.58 -7.78
CA GLY A 254 25.95 -5.04 -6.88
C GLY A 254 25.93 -4.33 -5.53
N PHE A 255 27.10 -4.12 -4.93
CA PHE A 255 27.20 -3.55 -3.58
C PHE A 255 27.11 -2.02 -3.56
N ALA A 256 27.75 -1.34 -4.50
CA ALA A 256 27.87 0.12 -4.55
C ALA A 256 27.03 0.80 -5.64
N GLY A 257 26.41 0.04 -6.55
CA GLY A 257 25.69 0.56 -7.70
C GLY A 257 26.59 0.81 -8.91
N LYS A 258 25.96 1.07 -10.07
CA LYS A 258 26.64 1.42 -11.31
C LYS A 258 27.02 2.91 -11.39
N GLY A 259 26.37 3.75 -10.61
CA GLY A 259 26.44 5.20 -10.68
C GLY A 259 25.13 5.83 -11.16
N TRP A 260 24.92 7.09 -10.77
CA TRP A 260 23.71 7.84 -11.11
C TRP A 260 23.61 8.07 -12.62
N LYS A 261 22.48 7.67 -13.20
CA LYS A 261 22.20 7.64 -14.65
C LYS A 261 23.08 6.69 -15.47
N GLU A 262 23.84 5.82 -14.82
CA GLU A 262 24.67 4.81 -15.48
C GLU A 262 24.02 3.41 -15.46
N GLY A 263 22.78 3.33 -14.99
CA GLY A 263 21.95 2.12 -15.03
C GLY A 263 21.64 1.73 -16.48
N THR A 264 22.11 0.58 -16.92
CA THR A 264 21.94 0.10 -18.31
C THR A 264 20.49 -0.25 -18.60
N GLN A 265 19.78 -0.87 -17.65
CA GLN A 265 18.37 -1.21 -17.80
C GLN A 265 17.50 0.06 -17.85
N THR A 266 17.85 1.06 -17.04
CA THR A 266 17.20 2.36 -16.99
C THR A 266 17.43 3.16 -18.26
N ALA A 267 18.68 3.26 -18.72
CA ALA A 267 19.06 4.06 -19.90
C ALA A 267 18.46 3.49 -21.20
N LEU A 268 18.44 2.16 -21.36
CA LEU A 268 17.90 1.47 -22.52
C LEU A 268 16.36 1.30 -22.45
N ARG A 269 15.73 1.76 -21.37
CA ARG A 269 14.28 1.68 -21.14
C ARG A 269 13.72 0.25 -21.28
N TYR A 270 14.47 -0.74 -20.83
CA TYR A 270 14.03 -2.13 -20.83
C TYR A 270 12.90 -2.38 -19.79
N LEU A 271 12.78 -1.50 -18.80
CA LEU A 271 11.69 -1.50 -17.84
C LEU A 271 10.63 -0.42 -18.24
N PRO A 272 9.52 -0.80 -18.87
CA PRO A 272 8.34 0.06 -18.93
C PRO A 272 7.94 0.45 -17.51
N GLU A 273 7.28 1.47 -17.21
CA GLU A 273 6.82 1.82 -15.85
C GLU A 273 7.93 1.88 -14.77
N GLN A 274 9.19 2.13 -15.19
CA GLN A 274 10.33 2.28 -14.25
C GLN A 274 10.14 3.44 -13.26
N HIS A 275 9.25 4.39 -13.57
CA HIS A 275 8.95 5.55 -12.74
C HIS A 275 7.83 5.31 -11.71
N THR A 276 7.05 4.24 -11.84
CA THR A 276 5.97 3.86 -10.94
C THR A 276 6.28 2.58 -10.20
N ASP A 277 6.04 1.45 -10.85
CA ASP A 277 6.02 0.12 -10.22
C ASP A 277 7.44 -0.42 -9.97
N PHE A 278 8.40 -0.07 -10.84
CA PHE A 278 9.77 -0.56 -10.79
C PHE A 278 10.80 0.50 -10.37
N ILE A 279 10.37 1.55 -9.67
CA ILE A 279 11.26 2.64 -9.23
C ILE A 279 12.38 2.14 -8.31
N PHE A 280 12.12 1.10 -7.51
CA PHE A 280 13.13 0.45 -6.66
C PHE A 280 14.22 -0.25 -7.48
N SER A 281 13.89 -0.82 -8.66
CA SER A 281 14.89 -1.43 -9.56
C SER A 281 15.90 -0.41 -10.06
N VAL A 282 15.43 0.79 -10.43
CA VAL A 282 16.29 1.91 -10.84
C VAL A 282 17.21 2.32 -9.70
N TRP A 283 16.68 2.46 -8.50
CA TRP A 283 17.45 2.80 -7.30
C TRP A 283 18.51 1.75 -6.99
N ALA A 284 18.12 0.47 -7.04
CA ALA A 284 19.04 -0.64 -6.77
C ALA A 284 20.15 -0.76 -7.83
N GLU A 285 19.82 -0.58 -9.12
CA GLU A 285 20.79 -0.62 -10.21
C GLU A 285 21.84 0.49 -10.09
N GLU A 286 21.40 1.73 -9.84
CA GLU A 286 22.27 2.90 -9.83
C GLU A 286 23.07 3.07 -8.54
N HIS A 287 22.47 2.72 -7.37
CA HIS A 287 23.04 3.01 -6.05
C HIS A 287 23.44 1.76 -5.24
N GLY A 288 23.08 0.56 -5.70
CA GLY A 288 23.50 -0.71 -5.15
C GLY A 288 22.85 -1.09 -3.81
N PHE A 289 23.37 -2.18 -3.22
CA PHE A 289 22.80 -2.81 -2.02
C PHE A 289 22.83 -1.89 -0.79
N LEU A 290 23.90 -1.15 -0.54
CA LEU A 290 24.00 -0.28 0.64
C LEU A 290 22.94 0.79 0.67
N SER A 291 22.63 1.40 -0.48
CA SER A 291 21.60 2.42 -0.58
C SER A 291 20.20 1.83 -0.45
N CYS A 292 19.98 0.62 -0.93
CA CYS A 292 18.74 -0.12 -0.71
C CYS A 292 18.53 -0.42 0.78
N LEU A 293 19.59 -0.84 1.49
CA LEU A 293 19.54 -1.06 2.94
C LEU A 293 19.20 0.24 3.69
N LEU A 294 19.83 1.37 3.32
CA LEU A 294 19.50 2.67 3.90
C LEU A 294 18.03 3.04 3.67
N LEU A 295 17.51 2.83 2.47
CA LEU A 295 16.11 3.07 2.14
C LEU A 295 15.17 2.20 3.00
N LEU A 296 15.48 0.92 3.15
CA LEU A 296 14.74 -0.01 4.02
C LEU A 296 14.79 0.41 5.49
N LEU A 297 15.93 0.90 5.97
CA LEU A 297 16.06 1.44 7.32
C LEU A 297 15.18 2.69 7.53
N LEU A 298 15.09 3.58 6.54
CA LEU A 298 14.17 4.73 6.61
C LEU A 298 12.71 4.28 6.69
N TYR A 299 12.29 3.29 5.88
CA TYR A 299 10.95 2.70 6.03
C TYR A 299 10.78 2.02 7.40
N GLY A 300 11.81 1.34 7.91
CA GLY A 300 11.83 0.79 9.26
C GLY A 300 11.56 1.85 10.34
N VAL A 301 12.19 3.02 10.23
CA VAL A 301 11.95 4.16 11.14
C VAL A 301 10.50 4.64 11.05
N ILE A 302 9.93 4.73 9.82
CA ILE A 302 8.53 5.12 9.64
C ILE A 302 7.60 4.10 10.30
N LEU A 303 7.84 2.82 10.10
CA LEU A 303 6.98 1.74 10.63
C LEU A 303 7.06 1.65 12.16
N VAL A 304 8.27 1.59 12.72
CA VAL A 304 8.48 1.51 14.17
C VAL A 304 7.95 2.76 14.86
N GLY A 305 8.19 3.94 14.27
CA GLY A 305 7.66 5.19 14.78
C GLY A 305 6.13 5.24 14.75
N SER A 306 5.50 4.74 13.68
CA SER A 306 4.03 4.65 13.57
C SER A 306 3.43 3.71 14.61
N LEU A 307 4.06 2.55 14.85
CA LEU A 307 3.68 1.63 15.94
C LEU A 307 3.91 2.25 17.32
N GLY A 308 4.97 3.08 17.47
CA GLY A 308 5.21 3.87 18.67
C GLY A 308 4.06 4.86 18.95
N VAL A 309 3.52 5.50 17.90
CA VAL A 309 2.33 6.36 18.02
C VAL A 309 1.11 5.54 18.46
N ALA A 310 0.90 4.36 17.88
CA ALA A 310 -0.19 3.46 18.27
C ALA A 310 -0.09 3.04 19.75
N TYR A 311 1.09 2.65 20.19
CA TYR A 311 1.35 2.23 21.57
C TYR A 311 1.12 3.34 22.58
N GLN A 312 1.48 4.59 22.23
CA GLN A 312 1.34 5.76 23.09
C GLN A 312 -0.05 6.41 23.01
N SER A 313 -0.90 5.99 22.08
CA SER A 313 -2.25 6.51 21.96
C SER A 313 -3.11 6.09 23.15
N ARG A 314 -3.77 7.04 23.80
CA ARG A 314 -4.72 6.79 24.91
C ARG A 314 -6.09 6.33 24.39
N ASP A 315 -6.43 6.74 23.18
CA ASP A 315 -7.69 6.45 22.55
C ASP A 315 -7.57 5.22 21.61
N ARG A 316 -8.54 4.30 21.69
CA ARG A 316 -8.58 3.11 20.84
C ARG A 316 -8.68 3.48 19.36
N PHE A 317 -9.46 4.52 19.01
CA PHE A 317 -9.58 4.99 17.62
C PHE A 317 -8.19 5.38 17.07
N GLY A 318 -7.47 6.24 17.80
CA GLY A 318 -6.12 6.67 17.40
C GLY A 318 -5.14 5.50 17.28
N ALA A 319 -5.19 4.53 18.21
CA ALA A 319 -4.34 3.34 18.15
C ALA A 319 -4.61 2.51 16.89
N PHE A 320 -5.88 2.23 16.57
CA PHE A 320 -6.27 1.49 15.36
C PHE A 320 -5.92 2.25 14.08
N VAL A 321 -6.12 3.57 14.02
CA VAL A 321 -5.72 4.39 12.88
C VAL A 321 -4.21 4.31 12.66
N ALA A 322 -3.41 4.46 13.72
CA ALA A 322 -1.95 4.41 13.63
C ALA A 322 -1.45 3.04 13.16
N VAL A 323 -2.01 1.93 13.68
CA VAL A 323 -1.70 0.57 13.20
C VAL A 323 -2.14 0.38 11.75
N GLY A 324 -3.31 0.88 11.36
CA GLY A 324 -3.81 0.78 9.99
C GLY A 324 -2.92 1.50 8.98
N ILE A 325 -2.41 2.70 9.33
CA ILE A 325 -1.48 3.44 8.48
C ILE A 325 -0.12 2.73 8.40
N ALA A 326 0.39 2.23 9.54
CA ALA A 326 1.62 1.43 9.56
C ALA A 326 1.48 0.18 8.68
N ALA A 327 0.37 -0.55 8.80
CA ALA A 327 0.08 -1.73 7.98
C ALA A 327 -0.01 -1.37 6.49
N MET A 328 -0.69 -0.28 6.14
CA MET A 328 -0.80 0.20 4.76
C MET A 328 0.58 0.46 4.14
N ILE A 329 1.45 1.17 4.86
CA ILE A 329 2.81 1.45 4.39
C ILE A 329 3.63 0.15 4.31
N PHE A 330 3.57 -0.71 5.34
CA PHE A 330 4.31 -1.96 5.39
C PHE A 330 3.97 -2.88 4.20
N TRP A 331 2.69 -3.16 4.00
CA TRP A 331 2.26 -4.06 2.94
C TRP A 331 2.56 -3.51 1.55
N GLN A 332 2.45 -2.20 1.37
CA GLN A 332 2.78 -1.54 0.10
C GLN A 332 4.29 -1.63 -0.22
N VAL A 333 5.15 -1.41 0.78
CA VAL A 333 6.61 -1.58 0.64
C VAL A 333 6.95 -3.05 0.38
N PHE A 334 6.39 -3.96 1.17
CA PHE A 334 6.63 -5.40 1.05
C PHE A 334 6.21 -5.93 -0.33
N GLU A 335 5.04 -5.54 -0.80
CA GLU A 335 4.49 -5.98 -2.08
C GLU A 335 5.29 -5.41 -3.26
N ASN A 336 5.65 -4.10 -3.23
CA ASN A 336 6.46 -3.50 -4.29
C ASN A 336 7.86 -4.12 -4.36
N ILE A 337 8.59 -4.19 -3.25
CA ILE A 337 9.93 -4.76 -3.23
C ILE A 337 9.89 -6.27 -3.52
N GLY A 338 8.87 -6.97 -3.02
CA GLY A 338 8.66 -8.39 -3.29
C GLY A 338 8.45 -8.68 -4.77
N MET A 339 7.64 -7.88 -5.48
CA MET A 339 7.45 -8.06 -6.93
C MET A 339 8.71 -7.68 -7.73
N VAL A 340 9.43 -6.64 -7.34
CA VAL A 340 10.66 -6.18 -8.01
C VAL A 340 11.78 -7.21 -7.89
N THR A 341 11.89 -7.88 -6.74
CA THR A 341 12.86 -8.95 -6.50
C THR A 341 12.38 -10.33 -7.00
N GLY A 342 11.12 -10.43 -7.41
CA GLY A 342 10.50 -11.67 -7.89
C GLY A 342 10.06 -12.63 -6.80
N LEU A 343 10.01 -12.20 -5.54
CA LEU A 343 9.43 -12.97 -4.43
C LEU A 343 7.90 -13.03 -4.52
N LEU A 344 7.28 -12.03 -5.13
CA LEU A 344 5.84 -11.93 -5.34
C LEU A 344 5.52 -11.73 -6.83
N PRO A 345 4.30 -12.09 -7.28
CA PRO A 345 3.86 -11.81 -8.64
C PRO A 345 3.76 -10.30 -8.87
N VAL A 346 3.90 -9.85 -10.10
CA VAL A 346 3.79 -8.43 -10.47
C VAL A 346 2.36 -7.95 -10.31
N THR A 347 2.12 -7.09 -9.32
CA THR A 347 0.79 -6.55 -8.98
C THR A 347 0.58 -5.14 -9.51
N GLY A 348 1.65 -4.38 -9.75
CA GLY A 348 1.59 -3.00 -10.24
C GLY A 348 1.33 -1.98 -9.12
N ILE A 349 1.88 -2.20 -7.94
CA ILE A 349 1.77 -1.27 -6.80
C ILE A 349 2.98 -0.34 -6.75
N THR A 350 2.70 0.93 -6.48
CA THR A 350 3.73 1.96 -6.28
C THR A 350 4.43 1.82 -4.93
N LEU A 351 5.72 2.14 -4.86
CA LEU A 351 6.47 2.25 -3.60
C LEU A 351 6.12 3.58 -2.91
N PRO A 352 5.56 3.57 -1.68
CA PRO A 352 5.05 4.78 -1.03
C PRO A 352 6.14 5.85 -0.88
N LEU A 353 5.79 7.11 -1.12
CA LEU A 353 6.67 8.28 -1.07
C LEU A 353 7.78 8.34 -2.14
N MET A 354 8.15 7.21 -2.77
CA MET A 354 9.25 7.14 -3.72
C MET A 354 8.77 7.11 -5.17
N SER A 355 7.73 6.33 -5.49
CA SER A 355 7.19 6.21 -6.84
C SER A 355 6.49 7.47 -7.32
N TYR A 356 6.49 7.68 -8.64
CA TYR A 356 5.64 8.68 -9.26
C TYR A 356 4.17 8.33 -9.08
N GLY A 357 3.40 9.28 -8.51
CA GLY A 357 1.97 9.11 -8.34
C GLY A 357 1.35 10.15 -7.43
N GLY A 358 0.54 11.07 -7.99
CA GLY A 358 -0.07 12.15 -7.23
C GLY A 358 -1.02 11.67 -6.13
N SER A 359 -1.94 10.76 -6.47
CA SER A 359 -2.91 10.23 -5.49
C SER A 359 -2.23 9.41 -4.40
N SER A 360 -1.24 8.59 -4.75
CA SER A 360 -0.46 7.80 -3.80
C SER A 360 0.34 8.70 -2.85
N MET A 361 1.03 9.72 -3.37
CA MET A 361 1.76 10.69 -2.55
C MET A 361 0.83 11.40 -1.56
N VAL A 362 -0.30 11.94 -2.04
CA VAL A 362 -1.26 12.68 -1.20
C VAL A 362 -1.91 11.75 -0.17
N SER A 363 -2.27 10.52 -0.52
CA SER A 363 -2.90 9.57 0.41
C SER A 363 -1.94 9.16 1.52
N VAL A 364 -0.67 8.88 1.20
CA VAL A 364 0.34 8.56 2.22
C VAL A 364 0.61 9.76 3.13
N MET A 365 0.75 10.97 2.57
CA MET A 365 0.92 12.20 3.36
C MET A 365 -0.29 12.50 4.26
N LEU A 366 -1.51 12.21 3.80
CA LEU A 366 -2.71 12.27 4.63
C LEU A 366 -2.62 11.29 5.81
N GLY A 367 -2.19 10.05 5.56
CA GLY A 367 -1.93 9.07 6.62
C GLY A 367 -0.89 9.54 7.63
N LEU A 368 0.23 10.10 7.17
CA LEU A 368 1.26 10.67 8.04
C LEU A 368 0.74 11.88 8.84
N GLY A 369 -0.15 12.69 8.26
CA GLY A 369 -0.85 13.77 8.95
C GLY A 369 -1.75 13.26 10.08
N LEU A 370 -2.45 12.14 9.86
CA LEU A 370 -3.23 11.47 10.90
C LEU A 370 -2.32 10.95 12.04
N LEU A 371 -1.18 10.34 11.72
CA LEU A 371 -0.19 9.91 12.72
C LEU A 371 0.32 11.09 13.54
N ALA A 372 0.66 12.21 12.89
CA ALA A 372 1.11 13.42 13.55
C ALA A 372 0.01 13.99 14.47
N ASN A 373 -1.23 14.02 14.00
CA ASN A 373 -2.40 14.47 14.77
C ASN A 373 -2.58 13.64 16.04
N ILE A 374 -2.57 12.30 15.93
CA ILE A 374 -2.72 11.38 17.06
C ILE A 374 -1.58 11.58 18.06
N SER A 375 -0.34 11.63 17.60
CA SER A 375 0.84 11.78 18.44
C SER A 375 0.85 13.11 19.19
N MET A 376 0.52 14.21 18.54
CA MET A 376 0.52 15.56 19.12
C MET A 376 -0.56 15.74 20.17
N ARG A 377 -1.68 15.03 20.07
CA ARG A 377 -2.84 15.15 20.99
C ARG A 377 -2.87 14.13 22.12
N ARG A 378 -1.91 13.21 22.18
CA ARG A 378 -1.86 12.14 23.21
C ARG A 378 -1.91 12.59 24.67
N HIS A 379 -1.64 13.87 24.93
CA HIS A 379 -1.66 14.46 26.27
C HIS A 379 -2.86 15.37 26.54
N LEU A 380 -3.74 15.55 25.54
CA LEU A 380 -4.91 16.45 25.69
C LEU A 380 -6.18 15.72 26.15
N PHE A 381 -6.14 14.39 26.25
CA PHE A 381 -7.25 13.52 26.66
C PHE A 381 -6.86 12.61 27.83
#